data_5063986e2137bfe54856c5898b5ac82a
#
_entry.id   5063986e2137bfe54856c5898b5ac82a
#
_cell.length_a   1.000
_cell.length_b   1.000
_cell.length_c   1.000
_cell.angle_alpha   90.00
_cell.angle_beta   90.00
_cell.angle_gamma   90.00
#
_symmetry.space_group_name_H-M   'P 1'
#
loop_
_entity.id
_entity.type
_entity.pdbx_description
1 polymer ?
#
loop_
_entity_poly.entity_id
_entity_poly.type
_entity_poly.pdbx_seq_one_letter_code
_entity_poly.pdbx_strand_id
1 'polypeptide(L)'
;DASALGGENISIIEDDLTMAVQNPALLSCVADKTLNLNYMLYMDGVNVGGAAFARTAGERSTWAITAQYVDYGELKETTEENIETGTFSAKDISISGIYTYDLSDYWSGGVRTNFIYSHYDKYSSFAIGVDLGLNYYHQESDFSASLVARNLGGQLKAFEERHEKLPVDVQLGFSKRLSHAPFRLSLTLHDLTHWSASTTAANNFGKKLLNHIALGIDFLPTNNFYLAAGYNFRRGEEMKINGSSHWAGFTCGTGIQLKRLKLGMAYAKYHVSSSSLIFNLSYTL
;
A
#
# COMPACT_ATOMS: atom_id res chain seq x y z
N ASP A 1 -6.38 -7.57 -0.43
CA ASP A 1 -6.09 -6.35 0.31
C ASP A 1 -4.65 -6.36 0.82
N ALA A 2 -3.82 -5.45 0.29
CA ALA A 2 -2.40 -5.36 0.60
C ALA A 2 -2.12 -5.15 2.09
N SER A 3 -3.01 -4.45 2.79
CA SER A 3 -2.86 -4.17 4.22
C SER A 3 -2.95 -5.43 5.08
N ALA A 4 -3.75 -6.40 4.66
CA ALA A 4 -3.86 -7.69 5.33
C ALA A 4 -2.66 -8.62 5.05
N LEU A 5 -1.89 -8.34 4.00
CA LEU A 5 -0.78 -9.17 3.52
C LEU A 5 0.59 -8.58 3.85
N GLY A 6 0.75 -8.02 5.03
CA GLY A 6 2.00 -7.42 5.48
C GLY A 6 2.14 -5.93 5.18
N GLY A 7 1.10 -5.31 4.62
CA GLY A 7 1.07 -3.88 4.26
C GLY A 7 1.75 -3.54 2.95
N GLU A 8 2.48 -4.46 2.35
CA GLU A 8 3.19 -4.28 1.09
C GLU A 8 3.01 -5.52 0.22
N ASN A 9 2.13 -5.44 -0.76
CA ASN A 9 1.91 -6.50 -1.72
C ASN A 9 1.65 -5.90 -3.10
N ILE A 10 2.35 -6.40 -4.10
CA ILE A 10 2.32 -5.85 -5.47
C ILE A 10 2.02 -6.90 -6.53
N SER A 11 1.70 -8.13 -6.14
CA SER A 11 1.62 -9.26 -7.08
C SER A 11 0.30 -10.05 -7.02
N ILE A 12 -0.63 -9.66 -6.16
CA ILE A 12 -1.93 -10.34 -6.05
C ILE A 12 -2.81 -10.01 -7.25
N ILE A 13 -3.19 -11.05 -7.98
CA ILE A 13 -4.10 -10.95 -9.13
C ILE A 13 -5.53 -11.09 -8.63
N GLU A 14 -6.19 -9.97 -8.46
CA GLU A 14 -7.58 -9.86 -8.03
C GLU A 14 -8.25 -8.65 -8.65
N ASP A 15 -9.57 -8.70 -8.76
CA ASP A 15 -10.40 -7.54 -9.04
C ASP A 15 -10.50 -6.66 -7.78
N ASP A 16 -9.40 -6.01 -7.46
CA ASP A 16 -9.26 -5.15 -6.30
C ASP A 16 -8.53 -3.85 -6.68
N LEU A 17 -9.26 -2.75 -6.72
CA LEU A 17 -8.71 -1.45 -7.09
C LEU A 17 -7.64 -0.96 -6.09
N THR A 18 -7.66 -1.42 -4.85
CA THR A 18 -6.63 -1.07 -3.86
C THR A 18 -5.26 -1.67 -4.22
N MET A 19 -5.24 -2.79 -4.92
CA MET A 19 -4.00 -3.37 -5.43
C MET A 19 -3.37 -2.52 -6.56
N ALA A 20 -4.19 -1.86 -7.36
CA ALA A 20 -3.71 -0.96 -8.41
C ALA A 20 -2.98 0.28 -7.84
N VAL A 21 -3.31 0.70 -6.64
CA VAL A 21 -2.58 1.75 -5.92
C VAL A 21 -1.18 1.29 -5.52
N GLN A 22 -1.01 0.03 -5.20
CA GLN A 22 0.28 -0.58 -4.87
C GLN A 22 1.13 -0.87 -6.11
N ASN A 23 0.50 -1.37 -7.16
CA ASN A 23 1.13 -1.66 -8.45
C ASN A 23 0.18 -1.25 -9.58
N PRO A 24 0.49 -0.19 -10.35
CA PRO A 24 -0.41 0.29 -11.39
C PRO A 24 -0.68 -0.74 -12.50
N ALA A 25 0.21 -1.71 -12.72
CA ALA A 25 -0.02 -2.79 -13.69
C ALA A 25 -1.19 -3.70 -13.30
N LEU A 26 -1.52 -3.81 -12.00
CA LEU A 26 -2.63 -4.63 -11.51
C LEU A 26 -4.02 -4.00 -11.77
N LEU A 27 -4.08 -2.80 -12.27
CA LEU A 27 -5.33 -2.19 -12.71
C LEU A 27 -5.97 -2.98 -13.87
N SER A 28 -5.17 -3.72 -14.64
CA SER A 28 -5.68 -4.61 -15.70
C SER A 28 -6.64 -5.69 -15.19
N CYS A 29 -6.54 -6.05 -13.91
CA CYS A 29 -7.39 -7.05 -13.27
C CYS A 29 -8.70 -6.49 -12.73
N VAL A 30 -8.89 -5.18 -12.74
CA VAL A 30 -10.06 -4.51 -12.16
C VAL A 30 -11.19 -4.44 -13.17
N ALA A 31 -12.39 -4.79 -12.73
CA ALA A 31 -13.60 -4.73 -13.56
C ALA A 31 -13.94 -3.29 -13.98
N ASP A 32 -14.55 -3.14 -15.15
CA ASP A 32 -15.03 -1.85 -15.61
C ASP A 32 -16.07 -1.26 -14.65
N LYS A 33 -16.05 0.06 -14.51
CA LYS A 33 -16.98 0.81 -13.66
C LYS A 33 -16.95 0.39 -12.18
N THR A 34 -15.79 0.13 -11.66
CA THR A 34 -15.61 -0.17 -10.23
C THR A 34 -15.39 1.11 -9.44
N LEU A 35 -16.21 1.31 -8.41
CA LEU A 35 -16.05 2.34 -7.39
C LEU A 35 -15.51 1.70 -6.12
N ASN A 36 -14.48 2.29 -5.54
CA ASN A 36 -13.90 1.86 -4.27
C ASN A 36 -13.92 3.01 -3.27
N LEU A 37 -14.37 2.70 -2.06
CA LEU A 37 -14.29 3.59 -0.90
C LEU A 37 -13.52 2.88 0.20
N ASN A 38 -12.57 3.57 0.82
CA ASN A 38 -11.82 3.03 1.93
C ASN A 38 -11.68 4.04 3.05
N TYR A 39 -11.58 3.53 4.27
CA TYR A 39 -11.41 4.32 5.47
C TYR A 39 -10.47 3.60 6.43
N MET A 40 -9.50 4.32 6.96
CA MET A 40 -8.53 3.79 7.90
C MET A 40 -8.55 4.60 9.18
N LEU A 41 -8.67 3.90 10.29
CA LEU A 41 -8.56 4.43 11.65
C LEU A 41 -7.22 4.02 12.24
N TYR A 42 -6.37 5.00 12.57
CA TYR A 42 -5.24 4.79 13.47
C TYR A 42 -5.66 5.13 14.89
N MET A 43 -5.20 4.35 15.87
CA MET A 43 -5.52 4.58 17.29
C MET A 43 -4.98 5.90 17.85
N ASP A 44 -4.05 6.52 17.15
CA ASP A 44 -3.46 7.82 17.54
C ASP A 44 -4.26 9.04 17.06
N GLY A 45 -5.51 8.84 16.60
CA GLY A 45 -6.37 9.91 16.12
C GLY A 45 -6.13 10.34 14.67
N VAL A 46 -5.31 9.61 13.92
CA VAL A 46 -5.13 9.82 12.49
C VAL A 46 -6.21 9.09 11.72
N ASN A 47 -6.88 9.80 10.81
CA ASN A 47 -7.93 9.26 9.95
C ASN A 47 -7.51 9.38 8.49
N VAL A 48 -7.72 8.33 7.72
CA VAL A 48 -7.47 8.30 6.28
C VAL A 48 -8.73 7.89 5.56
N GLY A 49 -9.20 8.72 4.65
CA GLY A 49 -10.32 8.41 3.76
C GLY A 49 -9.85 8.38 2.31
N GLY A 50 -10.39 7.47 1.53
CA GLY A 50 -10.04 7.36 0.12
C GLY A 50 -11.21 6.96 -0.75
N ALA A 51 -11.16 7.36 -2.02
CA ALA A 51 -12.10 6.97 -3.05
C ALA A 51 -11.34 6.73 -4.36
N ALA A 52 -11.82 5.78 -5.15
CA ALA A 52 -11.25 5.48 -6.45
C ALA A 52 -12.33 5.01 -7.42
N PHE A 53 -12.13 5.29 -8.70
CA PHE A 53 -13.02 4.88 -9.78
C PHE A 53 -12.21 4.39 -10.97
N ALA A 54 -12.57 3.22 -11.51
CA ALA A 54 -11.89 2.59 -12.65
C ALA A 54 -12.81 2.44 -13.85
N ARG A 55 -12.26 2.65 -15.04
CA ARG A 55 -12.92 2.43 -16.33
C ARG A 55 -12.01 1.69 -17.27
N THR A 56 -12.57 0.71 -17.96
CA THR A 56 -11.91 0.05 -19.09
C THR A 56 -12.04 0.91 -20.34
N ALA A 57 -10.94 1.10 -21.05
CA ALA A 57 -10.85 1.86 -22.30
C ALA A 57 -10.37 0.97 -23.44
N GLY A 58 -11.29 0.30 -24.14
CA GLY A 58 -10.96 -0.68 -25.17
C GLY A 58 -10.61 -2.06 -24.57
N GLU A 59 -9.93 -2.88 -25.37
CA GLU A 59 -9.66 -4.29 -25.01
C GLU A 59 -8.44 -4.48 -24.12
N ARG A 60 -7.49 -3.52 -24.13
CA ARG A 60 -6.16 -3.65 -23.49
C ARG A 60 -5.83 -2.58 -22.49
N SER A 61 -6.67 -1.57 -22.35
CA SER A 61 -6.40 -0.40 -21.50
C SER A 61 -7.42 -0.27 -20.39
N THR A 62 -6.97 0.14 -19.23
CA THR A 62 -7.82 0.52 -18.10
C THR A 62 -7.22 1.77 -17.45
N TRP A 63 -8.04 2.71 -17.07
CA TRP A 63 -7.62 3.89 -16.30
C TRP A 63 -8.42 4.01 -15.01
N ALA A 64 -7.84 4.66 -14.03
CA ALA A 64 -8.48 4.95 -12.76
C ALA A 64 -8.08 6.33 -12.24
N ILE A 65 -8.95 6.91 -11.44
CA ILE A 65 -8.68 8.12 -10.67
C ILE A 65 -8.83 7.75 -9.20
N THR A 66 -7.89 8.19 -8.37
CA THR A 66 -7.92 7.98 -6.93
C THR A 66 -7.77 9.30 -6.19
N ALA A 67 -8.42 9.40 -5.05
CA ALA A 67 -8.27 10.51 -4.14
C ALA A 67 -8.12 9.98 -2.72
N GLN A 68 -7.21 10.56 -1.95
CA GLN A 68 -6.97 10.19 -0.56
C GLN A 68 -6.84 11.45 0.29
N TYR A 69 -7.43 11.41 1.46
CA TYR A 69 -7.36 12.47 2.45
C TYR A 69 -6.84 11.89 3.77
N VAL A 70 -5.79 12.50 4.30
CA VAL A 70 -5.20 12.14 5.60
C VAL A 70 -5.38 13.30 6.55
N ASP A 71 -6.06 13.06 7.67
CA ASP A 71 -6.21 14.00 8.77
C ASP A 71 -5.39 13.50 9.97
N TYR A 72 -4.33 14.23 10.31
CA TYR A 72 -3.45 13.90 11.42
C TYR A 72 -3.99 14.35 12.78
N GLY A 73 -5.18 14.97 12.81
CA GLY A 73 -5.77 15.52 14.02
C GLY A 73 -5.10 16.79 14.49
N GLU A 74 -5.32 17.13 15.75
CA GLU A 74 -4.67 18.25 16.40
C GLU A 74 -3.34 17.82 17.00
N LEU A 75 -2.27 18.48 16.56
CA LEU A 75 -0.92 18.27 17.07
C LEU A 75 -0.58 19.38 18.06
N LYS A 76 0.17 19.05 19.11
CA LYS A 76 0.59 20.02 20.11
C LYS A 76 1.81 20.80 19.62
N GLU A 77 1.70 22.13 19.69
CA GLU A 77 2.84 23.00 19.47
C GLU A 77 3.66 23.10 20.75
N THR A 78 4.94 22.72 20.67
CA THR A 78 5.87 22.79 21.81
C THR A 78 7.05 23.68 21.48
N THR A 79 7.54 24.41 22.50
CA THR A 79 8.81 25.13 22.41
C THR A 79 10.00 24.20 22.56
N GLU A 80 11.22 24.69 22.29
CA GLU A 80 12.47 23.94 22.55
C GLU A 80 12.61 23.51 24.01
N GLU A 81 11.90 24.16 24.93
CA GLU A 81 11.86 23.87 26.36
C GLU A 81 10.73 22.90 26.76
N ASN A 82 10.05 22.26 25.77
CA ASN A 82 8.89 21.37 25.99
C ASN A 82 7.66 22.04 26.62
N ILE A 83 7.47 23.33 26.45
CA ILE A 83 6.28 24.04 26.91
C ILE A 83 5.23 23.99 25.79
N GLU A 84 4.03 23.49 26.11
CA GLU A 84 2.89 23.51 25.17
C GLU A 84 2.39 24.94 24.97
N THR A 85 2.45 25.45 23.73
CA THR A 85 2.04 26.84 23.38
C THR A 85 0.72 26.88 22.61
N GLY A 86 0.24 25.75 22.10
CA GLY A 86 -1.00 25.68 21.33
C GLY A 86 -1.19 24.35 20.63
N THR A 87 -2.18 24.32 19.73
CA THR A 87 -2.44 23.19 18.84
C THR A 87 -2.47 23.66 17.40
N PHE A 88 -2.07 22.78 16.47
CA PHE A 88 -2.20 23.02 15.04
C PHE A 88 -2.71 21.77 14.33
N SER A 89 -3.30 21.92 13.16
CA SER A 89 -3.78 20.83 12.33
C SER A 89 -2.82 20.53 11.20
N ALA A 90 -2.71 19.23 10.84
CA ALA A 90 -1.97 18.75 9.67
C ALA A 90 -2.86 17.89 8.82
N LYS A 91 -2.82 18.10 7.50
CA LYS A 91 -3.67 17.41 6.53
C LYS A 91 -2.90 17.19 5.23
N ASP A 92 -3.11 16.00 4.62
CA ASP A 92 -2.62 15.69 3.29
C ASP A 92 -3.78 15.33 2.37
N ILE A 93 -3.71 15.84 1.15
CA ILE A 93 -4.63 15.47 0.07
C ILE A 93 -3.80 14.92 -1.08
N SER A 94 -4.14 13.72 -1.53
CA SER A 94 -3.51 13.09 -2.68
C SER A 94 -4.55 12.83 -3.77
N ILE A 95 -4.22 13.15 -5.00
CA ILE A 95 -5.00 12.79 -6.18
C ILE A 95 -4.06 12.08 -7.15
N SER A 96 -4.48 10.93 -7.67
CA SER A 96 -3.68 10.22 -8.65
C SER A 96 -4.50 9.70 -9.81
N GLY A 97 -3.85 9.65 -10.97
CA GLY A 97 -4.33 8.96 -12.15
C GLY A 97 -3.50 7.70 -12.38
N ILE A 98 -4.16 6.62 -12.72
CA ILE A 98 -3.53 5.33 -13.02
C ILE A 98 -3.95 4.92 -14.43
N TYR A 99 -2.98 4.45 -15.20
CA TYR A 99 -3.20 3.88 -16.52
C TYR A 99 -2.45 2.57 -16.65
N THR A 100 -3.11 1.54 -17.17
CA THR A 100 -2.50 0.24 -17.45
C THR A 100 -2.79 -0.17 -18.89
N TYR A 101 -1.84 -0.93 -19.45
CA TYR A 101 -1.94 -1.50 -20.79
C TYR A 101 -1.48 -2.96 -20.75
N ASP A 102 -2.28 -3.83 -21.35
CA ASP A 102 -1.92 -5.25 -21.52
C ASP A 102 -0.97 -5.38 -22.71
N LEU A 103 0.30 -5.59 -22.41
CA LEU A 103 1.38 -5.72 -23.41
C LEU A 103 1.27 -7.04 -24.18
N SER A 104 0.81 -8.09 -23.51
CA SER A 104 0.56 -9.42 -24.07
C SER A 104 -0.46 -10.17 -23.19
N ASP A 105 -0.73 -11.42 -23.49
CA ASP A 105 -1.61 -12.26 -22.67
C ASP A 105 -1.06 -12.52 -21.26
N TYR A 106 0.26 -12.35 -21.06
CA TYR A 106 0.95 -12.60 -19.79
C TYR A 106 1.47 -11.34 -19.11
N TRP A 107 1.70 -10.27 -19.85
CA TRP A 107 2.38 -9.07 -19.37
C TRP A 107 1.47 -7.85 -19.38
N SER A 108 1.48 -7.10 -18.28
CA SER A 108 0.82 -5.81 -18.15
C SER A 108 1.81 -4.77 -17.63
N GLY A 109 1.72 -3.58 -18.16
CA GLY A 109 2.48 -2.42 -17.70
C GLY A 109 1.54 -1.30 -17.24
N GLY A 110 1.93 -0.56 -16.22
CA GLY A 110 1.12 0.52 -15.69
C GLY A 110 1.95 1.71 -15.22
N VAL A 111 1.29 2.87 -15.19
CA VAL A 111 1.84 4.11 -14.67
C VAL A 111 0.82 4.77 -13.75
N ARG A 112 1.31 5.30 -12.63
CA ARG A 112 0.53 6.11 -11.71
C ARG A 112 1.21 7.45 -11.53
N THR A 113 0.47 8.53 -11.75
CA THR A 113 0.92 9.88 -11.42
C THR A 113 0.18 10.36 -10.20
N ASN A 114 0.92 10.73 -9.16
CA ASN A 114 0.39 11.11 -7.87
C ASN A 114 0.73 12.57 -7.56
N PHE A 115 -0.30 13.35 -7.20
CA PHE A 115 -0.17 14.73 -6.76
C PHE A 115 -0.51 14.80 -5.28
N ILE A 116 0.43 15.26 -4.47
CA ILE A 116 0.29 15.34 -3.02
C ILE A 116 0.37 16.80 -2.59
N TYR A 117 -0.67 17.26 -1.91
CA TYR A 117 -0.69 18.57 -1.25
C TYR A 117 -0.73 18.33 0.26
N SER A 118 0.25 18.91 0.96
CA SER A 118 0.37 18.82 2.41
C SER A 118 0.22 20.20 3.03
N HIS A 119 -0.61 20.29 4.05
CA HIS A 119 -0.79 21.51 4.84
C HIS A 119 -0.47 21.21 6.31
N TYR A 120 0.49 21.94 6.86
CA TYR A 120 0.99 21.77 8.21
C TYR A 120 1.16 23.16 8.85
N ASP A 121 0.33 23.48 9.86
CA ASP A 121 0.28 24.79 10.52
C ASP A 121 0.14 25.93 9.50
N LYS A 122 1.18 26.74 9.33
CA LYS A 122 1.23 27.85 8.36
C LYS A 122 1.91 27.46 7.03
N TYR A 123 2.44 26.25 6.95
CA TYR A 123 3.25 25.78 5.82
C TYR A 123 2.44 24.90 4.90
N SER A 124 2.74 24.97 3.64
CA SER A 124 2.19 24.06 2.63
C SER A 124 3.29 23.54 1.71
N SER A 125 3.14 22.30 1.28
CA SER A 125 4.02 21.68 0.29
C SER A 125 3.22 20.99 -0.79
N PHE A 126 3.81 20.88 -1.97
CA PHE A 126 3.24 20.18 -3.10
C PHE A 126 4.29 19.24 -3.69
N ALA A 127 3.91 18.01 -3.94
CA ALA A 127 4.78 17.00 -4.53
C ALA A 127 4.09 16.31 -5.70
N ILE A 128 4.89 15.92 -6.69
CA ILE A 128 4.50 15.02 -7.77
C ILE A 128 5.36 13.77 -7.69
N GLY A 129 4.75 12.60 -7.76
CA GLY A 129 5.42 11.33 -7.87
C GLY A 129 4.87 10.52 -9.03
N VAL A 130 5.71 9.72 -9.64
CA VAL A 130 5.34 8.77 -10.68
C VAL A 130 5.74 7.38 -10.25
N ASP A 131 4.81 6.43 -10.34
CA ASP A 131 5.06 5.03 -10.09
C ASP A 131 4.95 4.27 -11.41
N LEU A 132 5.88 3.34 -11.64
CA LEU A 132 5.87 2.43 -12.77
C LEU A 132 5.72 1.01 -12.28
N GLY A 133 4.83 0.24 -12.92
CA GLY A 133 4.58 -1.14 -12.58
C GLY A 133 4.64 -2.06 -13.78
N LEU A 134 5.13 -3.27 -13.55
CA LEU A 134 5.14 -4.36 -14.49
C LEU A 134 4.66 -5.61 -13.79
N ASN A 135 3.80 -6.39 -14.46
CA ASN A 135 3.29 -7.65 -13.94
C ASN A 135 3.36 -8.73 -15.00
N TYR A 136 3.81 -9.88 -14.59
CA TYR A 136 3.72 -11.15 -15.33
C TYR A 136 2.74 -12.07 -14.60
N TYR A 137 1.74 -12.58 -15.31
CA TYR A 137 0.78 -13.53 -14.78
C TYR A 137 0.60 -14.70 -15.72
N HIS A 138 0.82 -15.91 -15.19
CA HIS A 138 0.60 -17.17 -15.89
C HIS A 138 -0.64 -17.85 -15.33
N GLN A 139 -1.75 -17.82 -16.09
CA GLN A 139 -3.06 -18.26 -15.64
C GLN A 139 -3.11 -19.75 -15.26
N GLU A 140 -2.48 -20.62 -16.03
CA GLU A 140 -2.53 -22.05 -15.81
C GLU A 140 -1.89 -22.50 -14.49
N SER A 141 -0.86 -21.81 -14.06
CA SER A 141 -0.16 -22.07 -12.80
C SER A 141 -0.57 -21.14 -11.66
N ASP A 142 -1.42 -20.14 -11.91
CA ASP A 142 -1.76 -19.08 -10.96
C ASP A 142 -0.52 -18.42 -10.33
N PHE A 143 0.52 -18.24 -11.14
CA PHE A 143 1.76 -17.59 -10.72
C PHE A 143 1.82 -16.15 -11.23
N SER A 144 2.15 -15.22 -10.33
CA SER A 144 2.34 -13.81 -10.63
C SER A 144 3.70 -13.33 -10.16
N ALA A 145 4.36 -12.52 -10.97
CA ALA A 145 5.58 -11.81 -10.62
C ALA A 145 5.44 -10.34 -11.01
N SER A 146 5.90 -9.45 -10.15
CA SER A 146 5.76 -8.01 -10.35
C SER A 146 7.04 -7.26 -10.02
N LEU A 147 7.25 -6.17 -10.74
CA LEU A 147 8.29 -5.18 -10.47
C LEU A 147 7.65 -3.80 -10.41
N VAL A 148 7.91 -3.04 -9.36
CA VAL A 148 7.40 -1.69 -9.18
C VAL A 148 8.53 -0.75 -8.82
N ALA A 149 8.57 0.41 -9.46
CA ALA A 149 9.40 1.54 -9.05
C ALA A 149 8.48 2.69 -8.63
N ARG A 150 8.59 3.11 -7.38
CA ARG A 150 7.74 4.14 -6.78
C ARG A 150 8.48 5.44 -6.56
N ASN A 151 7.71 6.53 -6.52
CA ASN A 151 8.17 7.85 -6.14
C ASN A 151 9.28 8.40 -7.06
N LEU A 152 9.16 8.12 -8.35
CA LEU A 152 10.00 8.72 -9.38
C LEU A 152 9.55 10.18 -9.57
N GLY A 153 10.26 11.13 -8.96
CA GLY A 153 9.90 12.54 -9.02
C GLY A 153 10.45 13.32 -7.85
N GLY A 154 10.02 14.55 -7.71
CA GLY A 154 10.49 15.47 -6.68
C GLY A 154 9.38 16.31 -6.10
N GLN A 155 9.65 16.92 -4.96
CA GLN A 155 8.82 17.94 -4.38
C GLN A 155 8.93 19.22 -5.20
N LEU A 156 7.82 19.77 -5.69
CA LEU A 156 7.82 21.00 -6.49
C LEU A 156 7.92 22.26 -5.63
N LYS A 157 7.34 22.22 -4.44
CA LYS A 157 7.40 23.32 -3.46
C LYS A 157 7.42 22.70 -2.06
N ALA A 158 8.48 22.96 -1.33
CA ALA A 158 8.67 22.43 0.01
C ALA A 158 8.25 23.45 1.09
N PHE A 159 8.13 22.94 2.31
CA PHE A 159 8.18 23.78 3.50
C PHE A 159 9.53 24.51 3.55
N GLU A 160 9.53 25.80 3.82
CA GLU A 160 10.75 26.63 3.96
C GLU A 160 11.71 26.64 2.75
N GLU A 161 11.19 26.64 1.53
CA GLU A 161 11.97 26.77 0.29
C GLU A 161 12.99 25.64 0.01
N ARG A 162 12.94 24.54 0.72
CA ARG A 162 13.77 23.38 0.43
C ARG A 162 13.05 22.40 -0.50
N HIS A 163 13.71 22.04 -1.59
CA HIS A 163 13.25 20.98 -2.47
C HIS A 163 13.78 19.63 -1.98
N GLU A 164 12.90 18.80 -1.44
CA GLU A 164 13.23 17.44 -1.07
C GLU A 164 12.77 16.48 -2.15
N LYS A 165 13.61 15.52 -2.48
CA LYS A 165 13.23 14.42 -3.38
C LYS A 165 12.45 13.37 -2.61
N LEU A 166 11.36 12.86 -3.20
CA LEU A 166 10.68 11.68 -2.69
C LEU A 166 11.63 10.47 -2.75
N PRO A 167 11.67 9.63 -1.71
CA PRO A 167 12.52 8.44 -1.73
C PRO A 167 12.02 7.45 -2.79
N VAL A 168 12.88 7.10 -3.74
CA VAL A 168 12.59 6.07 -4.73
C VAL A 168 12.57 4.71 -4.06
N ASP A 169 11.52 3.94 -4.29
CA ASP A 169 11.36 2.58 -3.77
C ASP A 169 11.18 1.61 -4.93
N VAL A 170 12.04 0.60 -5.00
CA VAL A 170 11.92 -0.49 -5.96
C VAL A 170 11.50 -1.75 -5.23
N GLN A 171 10.47 -2.42 -5.74
CA GLN A 171 9.88 -3.60 -5.14
C GLN A 171 9.77 -4.74 -6.15
N LEU A 172 10.00 -5.96 -5.68
CA LEU A 172 9.73 -7.21 -6.38
C LEU A 172 8.67 -8.00 -5.62
N GLY A 173 7.71 -8.56 -6.32
CA GLY A 173 6.66 -9.36 -5.71
C GLY A 173 6.38 -10.64 -6.47
N PHE A 174 6.03 -11.68 -5.72
CA PHE A 174 5.69 -13.00 -6.24
C PHE A 174 4.46 -13.51 -5.52
N SER A 175 3.54 -14.11 -6.26
CA SER A 175 2.34 -14.74 -5.71
C SER A 175 2.05 -16.05 -6.43
N LYS A 176 1.60 -17.03 -5.67
CA LYS A 176 1.22 -18.35 -6.19
C LYS A 176 -0.02 -18.85 -5.48
N ARG A 177 -1.08 -19.15 -6.24
CA ARG A 177 -2.23 -19.88 -5.73
C ARG A 177 -1.98 -21.38 -5.86
N LEU A 178 -2.18 -22.11 -4.77
CA LEU A 178 -2.00 -23.55 -4.74
C LEU A 178 -3.18 -24.26 -5.46
N SER A 179 -2.88 -25.19 -6.36
CA SER A 179 -3.89 -25.86 -7.17
C SER A 179 -4.74 -26.87 -6.40
N HIS A 180 -4.20 -27.44 -5.33
CA HIS A 180 -4.86 -28.47 -4.54
C HIS A 180 -5.24 -28.06 -3.12
N ALA A 181 -5.08 -26.80 -2.80
CA ALA A 181 -5.41 -26.25 -1.48
C ALA A 181 -5.99 -24.81 -1.65
N PRO A 182 -6.90 -24.38 -0.78
CA PRO A 182 -7.52 -23.06 -0.87
C PRO A 182 -6.61 -21.95 -0.32
N PHE A 183 -5.32 -21.98 -0.67
CA PHE A 183 -4.33 -21.02 -0.18
C PHE A 183 -3.61 -20.33 -1.33
N ARG A 184 -3.30 -19.06 -1.12
CA ARG A 184 -2.42 -18.27 -1.96
C ARG A 184 -1.29 -17.71 -1.11
N LEU A 185 -0.06 -17.91 -1.56
CA LEU A 185 1.15 -17.40 -0.91
C LEU A 185 1.67 -16.20 -1.66
N SER A 186 2.17 -15.21 -0.95
CA SER A 186 2.81 -14.04 -1.54
C SER A 186 4.08 -13.65 -0.80
N LEU A 187 5.05 -13.15 -1.57
CA LEU A 187 6.33 -12.67 -1.10
C LEU A 187 6.59 -11.31 -1.76
N THR A 188 6.90 -10.30 -0.98
CA THR A 188 7.27 -8.98 -1.48
C THR A 188 8.63 -8.59 -0.92
N LEU A 189 9.55 -8.25 -1.82
CA LEU A 189 10.82 -7.62 -1.50
C LEU A 189 10.65 -6.13 -1.72
N HIS A 190 10.77 -5.34 -0.66
CA HIS A 190 10.54 -3.91 -0.70
C HIS A 190 11.80 -3.12 -0.33
N ASP A 191 11.80 -1.84 -0.69
CA ASP A 191 12.86 -0.88 -0.36
C ASP A 191 14.26 -1.33 -0.85
N LEU A 192 14.33 -1.91 -2.04
CA LEU A 192 15.56 -2.49 -2.60
C LEU A 192 16.62 -1.43 -2.94
N THR A 193 16.24 -0.16 -3.08
CA THR A 193 17.15 0.96 -3.32
C THR A 193 17.88 1.45 -2.07
N HIS A 194 17.37 1.13 -0.86
CA HIS A 194 17.91 1.56 0.42
C HIS A 194 18.50 0.39 1.22
N TRP A 195 19.28 -0.44 0.57
CA TRP A 195 19.86 -1.64 1.17
C TRP A 195 20.76 -1.37 2.38
N SER A 196 21.38 -0.20 2.43
CA SER A 196 22.29 0.21 3.51
C SER A 196 21.64 0.94 4.67
N ALA A 197 20.37 1.34 4.54
CA ALA A 197 19.67 2.17 5.54
C ALA A 197 19.10 1.39 6.74
N SER A 198 19.35 0.08 6.83
CA SER A 198 18.98 -0.68 8.03
C SER A 198 19.87 -0.26 9.19
N THR A 199 19.33 0.56 10.07
CA THR A 199 19.96 1.18 11.24
C THR A 199 20.34 0.19 12.36
N THR A 200 20.08 -1.07 12.17
CA THR A 200 20.49 -2.09 13.13
C THR A 200 21.91 -2.57 12.85
N ALA A 201 22.75 -2.51 13.86
CA ALA A 201 24.15 -2.93 13.88
C ALA A 201 24.37 -4.45 13.62
N ALA A 202 23.56 -5.05 12.78
CA ALA A 202 23.67 -6.44 12.40
C ALA A 202 24.48 -6.58 11.10
N ASN A 203 25.74 -6.91 11.24
CA ASN A 203 26.66 -7.21 10.14
C ASN A 203 26.31 -8.49 9.33
N ASN A 204 25.12 -9.08 9.56
CA ASN A 204 24.69 -10.29 8.89
C ASN A 204 23.80 -9.97 7.65
N PHE A 205 24.27 -10.37 6.49
CA PHE A 205 23.54 -10.29 5.22
C PHE A 205 22.11 -10.87 5.32
N GLY A 206 21.95 -11.98 6.06
CA GLY A 206 20.64 -12.59 6.25
C GLY A 206 19.64 -11.71 6.99
N LYS A 207 20.05 -10.96 8.00
CA LYS A 207 19.18 -10.02 8.72
C LYS A 207 18.83 -8.81 7.86
N LYS A 208 19.77 -8.31 7.06
CA LYS A 208 19.51 -7.23 6.11
C LYS A 208 18.49 -7.66 5.06
N LEU A 209 18.60 -8.88 4.54
CA LEU A 209 17.65 -9.44 3.59
C LEU A 209 16.24 -9.55 4.20
N LEU A 210 16.13 -10.06 5.43
CA LEU A 210 14.83 -10.20 6.12
C LEU A 210 14.12 -8.86 6.30
N ASN A 211 14.84 -7.76 6.52
CA ASN A 211 14.24 -6.43 6.67
C ASN A 211 13.57 -5.90 5.38
N HIS A 212 13.82 -6.54 4.25
CA HIS A 212 13.21 -6.20 2.96
C HIS A 212 12.09 -7.15 2.56
N ILE A 213 11.67 -8.08 3.43
CA ILE A 213 10.71 -9.12 3.12
C ILE A 213 9.38 -8.87 3.84
N ALA A 214 8.29 -8.93 3.08
CA ALA A 214 6.93 -9.09 3.57
C ALA A 214 6.32 -10.38 3.02
N LEU A 215 5.74 -11.18 3.89
CA LEU A 215 5.07 -12.42 3.55
C LEU A 215 3.56 -12.29 3.74
N GLY A 216 2.80 -12.95 2.88
CA GLY A 216 1.36 -13.02 2.97
C GLY A 216 0.82 -14.40 2.65
N ILE A 217 -0.27 -14.74 3.28
CA ILE A 217 -1.05 -15.94 3.01
C ILE A 217 -2.54 -15.59 2.99
N ASP A 218 -3.21 -16.04 1.95
CA ASP A 218 -4.66 -15.97 1.83
C ASP A 218 -5.28 -17.35 1.93
N PHE A 219 -6.34 -17.46 2.70
CA PHE A 219 -7.23 -18.60 2.71
C PHE A 219 -8.48 -18.26 1.91
N LEU A 220 -8.71 -18.99 0.81
CA LEU A 220 -9.74 -18.73 -0.18
C LEU A 220 -10.69 -19.93 -0.29
N PRO A 221 -11.54 -20.19 0.74
CA PRO A 221 -12.42 -21.39 0.74
C PRO A 221 -13.49 -21.31 -0.35
N THR A 222 -13.90 -20.09 -0.71
CA THR A 222 -14.85 -19.83 -1.80
C THR A 222 -14.41 -18.60 -2.57
N ASN A 223 -15.02 -18.35 -3.74
CA ASN A 223 -14.76 -17.13 -4.50
C ASN A 223 -15.34 -15.86 -3.84
N ASN A 224 -16.18 -16.02 -2.83
CA ASN A 224 -16.92 -14.92 -2.20
C ASN A 224 -16.41 -14.56 -0.80
N PHE A 225 -15.44 -15.30 -0.29
CA PHE A 225 -14.92 -15.08 1.06
C PHE A 225 -13.42 -15.37 1.10
N TYR A 226 -12.69 -14.53 1.83
CA TYR A 226 -11.28 -14.78 2.11
C TYR A 226 -10.89 -14.39 3.54
N LEU A 227 -9.87 -15.06 4.05
CA LEU A 227 -9.10 -14.69 5.22
C LEU A 227 -7.65 -14.48 4.79
N ALA A 228 -7.04 -13.41 5.25
CA ALA A 228 -5.66 -13.08 4.90
C ALA A 228 -4.84 -12.81 6.15
N ALA A 229 -3.58 -13.19 6.12
CA ALA A 229 -2.60 -12.87 7.14
C ALA A 229 -1.26 -12.54 6.51
N GLY A 230 -0.52 -11.65 7.12
CA GLY A 230 0.77 -11.25 6.64
C GLY A 230 1.75 -10.94 7.77
N TYR A 231 3.02 -10.93 7.42
CA TYR A 231 4.09 -10.54 8.33
C TYR A 231 5.13 -9.70 7.60
N ASN A 232 5.47 -8.56 8.18
CA ASN A 232 6.54 -7.69 7.71
C ASN A 232 7.71 -7.76 8.69
N PHE A 233 8.80 -8.36 8.24
CA PHE A 233 9.99 -8.59 9.09
C PHE A 233 10.64 -7.29 9.56
N ARG A 234 10.64 -6.25 8.74
CA ARG A 234 11.19 -4.94 9.12
C ARG A 234 10.43 -4.33 10.29
N ARG A 235 9.11 -4.32 10.23
CA ARG A 235 8.27 -3.83 11.34
C ARG A 235 8.46 -4.66 12.60
N GLY A 236 8.54 -5.98 12.44
CA GLY A 236 8.79 -6.89 13.54
C GLY A 236 10.10 -6.62 14.26
N GLU A 237 11.15 -6.24 13.55
CA GLU A 237 12.48 -5.98 14.12
C GLU A 237 12.60 -4.58 14.72
N GLU A 238 12.07 -3.56 14.06
CA GLU A 238 12.04 -2.17 14.56
C GLU A 238 11.31 -2.05 15.91
N MET A 239 10.31 -2.89 16.15
CA MET A 239 9.55 -2.90 17.40
C MET A 239 10.17 -3.75 18.51
N LYS A 240 11.09 -4.66 18.21
CA LYS A 240 11.83 -5.44 19.23
C LYS A 240 12.80 -4.59 20.06
N ILE A 241 13.26 -3.48 19.51
CA ILE A 241 14.22 -2.58 20.16
C ILE A 241 13.63 -1.95 21.43
N ASN A 242 12.31 -1.87 21.53
CA ASN A 242 11.60 -1.30 22.68
C ASN A 242 11.14 -2.33 23.72
N GLY A 243 11.61 -3.58 23.64
CA GLY A 243 11.42 -4.58 24.69
C GLY A 243 10.02 -5.17 24.81
N SER A 244 9.13 -4.99 23.85
CA SER A 244 7.77 -5.50 23.94
C SER A 244 7.21 -6.02 22.62
N SER A 245 6.57 -7.16 22.74
CA SER A 245 5.60 -7.79 21.83
C SER A 245 6.11 -8.54 20.61
N HIS A 246 5.88 -9.84 20.64
CA HIS A 246 6.13 -10.79 19.54
C HIS A 246 5.16 -10.64 18.34
N TRP A 247 4.16 -9.75 18.42
CA TRP A 247 3.10 -9.61 17.41
C TRP A 247 3.28 -8.41 16.48
N ALA A 248 4.32 -7.67 16.67
CA ALA A 248 4.66 -6.53 15.84
C ALA A 248 5.04 -6.94 14.41
N GLY A 249 4.45 -6.29 13.41
CA GLY A 249 4.62 -6.66 12.01
C GLY A 249 3.57 -7.63 11.47
N PHE A 250 2.72 -8.17 12.34
CA PHE A 250 1.62 -9.04 11.96
C PHE A 250 0.41 -8.24 11.44
N THR A 251 -0.18 -8.72 10.37
CA THR A 251 -1.40 -8.16 9.77
C THR A 251 -2.40 -9.28 9.50
N CYS A 252 -3.68 -8.96 9.56
CA CYS A 252 -4.73 -9.89 9.18
C CYS A 252 -5.91 -9.14 8.56
N GLY A 253 -6.72 -9.84 7.82
CA GLY A 253 -7.89 -9.27 7.19
C GLY A 253 -8.87 -10.31 6.71
N THR A 254 -10.06 -9.85 6.37
CA THR A 254 -11.13 -10.67 5.82
C THR A 254 -11.95 -9.86 4.84
N GLY A 255 -12.61 -10.53 3.93
CA GLY A 255 -13.51 -9.90 2.99
C GLY A 255 -14.58 -10.85 2.49
N ILE A 256 -15.69 -10.25 2.10
CA ILE A 256 -16.82 -10.95 1.50
C ILE A 256 -17.23 -10.25 0.21
N GLN A 257 -17.71 -11.04 -0.75
CA GLN A 257 -18.30 -10.53 -1.98
C GLN A 257 -19.75 -10.93 -2.08
N LEU A 258 -20.62 -9.94 -2.23
CA LEU A 258 -22.07 -10.09 -2.39
C LEU A 258 -22.45 -9.52 -3.77
N LYS A 259 -22.50 -10.38 -4.79
CA LYS A 259 -22.77 -9.97 -6.19
C LYS A 259 -21.78 -8.89 -6.66
N ARG A 260 -22.23 -7.65 -6.77
CA ARG A 260 -21.44 -6.49 -7.22
C ARG A 260 -20.75 -5.74 -6.08
N LEU A 261 -21.06 -6.09 -4.84
CA LEU A 261 -20.54 -5.44 -3.64
C LEU A 261 -19.47 -6.30 -3.00
N LYS A 262 -18.31 -5.70 -2.73
CA LYS A 262 -17.21 -6.30 -1.96
C LYS A 262 -16.98 -5.49 -0.69
N LEU A 263 -16.95 -6.17 0.43
CA LEU A 263 -16.63 -5.59 1.73
C LEU A 263 -15.37 -6.23 2.28
N GLY A 264 -14.46 -5.43 2.76
CA GLY A 264 -13.21 -5.89 3.35
C GLY A 264 -12.88 -5.16 4.63
N MET A 265 -12.17 -5.83 5.51
CA MET A 265 -11.64 -5.28 6.75
C MET A 265 -10.25 -5.84 6.99
N ALA A 266 -9.34 -4.99 7.43
CA ALA A 266 -7.98 -5.39 7.76
C ALA A 266 -7.53 -4.74 9.07
N TYR A 267 -6.71 -5.47 9.81
CA TYR A 267 -6.06 -5.00 11.03
C TYR A 267 -4.55 -5.09 10.86
N ALA A 268 -3.86 -4.05 11.21
CA ALA A 268 -2.40 -4.02 11.20
C ALA A 268 -1.87 -3.34 12.46
N LYS A 269 -0.85 -3.95 13.06
CA LYS A 269 -0.14 -3.39 14.21
C LYS A 269 1.14 -2.73 13.70
N TYR A 270 1.16 -1.41 13.64
CA TYR A 270 2.29 -0.64 13.13
C TYR A 270 3.32 -0.28 14.20
N HIS A 271 2.88 -0.16 15.45
CA HIS A 271 3.73 0.17 16.59
C HIS A 271 3.21 -0.53 17.84
N VAL A 272 4.03 -0.61 18.88
CA VAL A 272 3.64 -1.21 20.19
C VAL A 272 2.38 -0.56 20.77
N SER A 273 2.22 0.75 20.57
CA SER A 273 1.09 1.55 21.07
C SER A 273 0.04 1.89 20.01
N SER A 274 0.30 1.63 18.71
CA SER A 274 -0.62 2.01 17.65
C SER A 274 -0.97 0.84 16.74
N SER A 275 -2.25 0.69 16.50
CA SER A 275 -2.81 -0.24 15.53
C SER A 275 -3.71 0.51 14.56
N SER A 276 -3.92 -0.05 13.38
CA SER A 276 -4.83 0.48 12.40
C SER A 276 -5.92 -0.52 12.06
N LEU A 277 -7.10 0.01 11.79
CA LEU A 277 -8.24 -0.73 11.30
C LEU A 277 -8.67 -0.12 9.97
N ILE A 278 -8.75 -0.93 8.93
CA ILE A 278 -9.05 -0.50 7.58
C ILE A 278 -10.35 -1.13 7.13
N PHE A 279 -11.26 -0.31 6.65
CA PHE A 279 -12.51 -0.72 6.03
C PHE A 279 -12.46 -0.41 4.54
N ASN A 280 -12.91 -1.35 3.72
CA ASN A 280 -12.91 -1.24 2.28
C ASN A 280 -14.25 -1.68 1.71
N LEU A 281 -14.78 -0.88 0.80
CA LEU A 281 -16.02 -1.16 0.08
C LEU A 281 -15.78 -0.94 -1.41
N SER A 282 -16.08 -1.95 -2.22
CA SER A 282 -16.05 -1.84 -3.68
C SER A 282 -17.40 -2.20 -4.28
N TYR A 283 -17.83 -1.42 -5.25
CA TYR A 283 -19.07 -1.65 -5.99
C TYR A 283 -18.81 -1.56 -7.48
N THR A 284 -19.25 -2.56 -8.24
CA THR A 284 -19.19 -2.57 -9.70
C THR A 284 -20.54 -2.20 -10.27
N LEU A 285 -20.59 -1.06 -11.00
CA LEU A 285 -21.80 -0.51 -11.60
C LEU A 285 -22.31 -1.33 -12.79
#